data_a93051349b086d8573e8902d357d3127
#
_entry.id   a93051349b086d8573e8902d357d3127
#
_cell.length_a   1.000
_cell.length_b   1.000
_cell.length_c   1.000
_cell.angle_alpha   90.00
_cell.angle_beta   90.00
_cell.angle_gamma   90.00
#
_symmetry.space_group_name_H-M   'P 1'
#
loop_
_entity.id
_entity.type
_entity.pdbx_description
1 polymer ?
#
loop_
_entity_poly.entity_id
_entity_poly.type
_entity_poly.pdbx_seq_one_letter_code
_entity_poly.pdbx_strand_id
1 'polypeptide(L)'
;MTRITDLRVFDLRFPTSQSLDGSDAMNPDPDYSAAYVILDTDAPDLAGHGLTFTIGRGNDICCMAIEAMRHLVVGTDLTEVLAHPGAFWRHLTSDSQLRWIGPEKGAIHLATGAVVNAVWDLLAKQAGKPVWRLVAEMSPEEIADIVDYRYLTDVLTRAEAIEILKRAEAGKAERIAILEKEGYACYTTSAGWLGYGDEKLRRLCQEAIDAGFNHIKMKVGRDLEDDIRRLRIAREVIGPDRYLMIDANQVWDVGQAIDWVKALSFAKPFFIEEPTSPDDVAGHRKIRQAIAPVKVATGEMCQNRIMFKQFIAEGAIDIVQIDSCRMGGLNEVLSVLLIAAKFDLPVWPHAGGVGLCEYVQHLSMIDYIAVSGTKEGRVIEYVDHLHEHFLDPCLIENAAYMPPTLPGFSIEMKPASISNYTFRG
;
A
#
# COMPACT_ATOMS: atom_id res chain seq x y z
N MET A 1 32.10 0.28 -4.83
CA MET A 1 31.18 -0.74 -4.29
C MET A 1 30.72 -0.23 -2.96
N THR A 2 29.43 -0.04 -2.80
CA THR A 2 28.82 0.44 -1.54
C THR A 2 28.21 -0.76 -0.81
N ARG A 3 28.56 -0.95 0.48
CA ARG A 3 28.10 -2.07 1.29
C ARG A 3 27.26 -1.59 2.45
N ILE A 4 26.24 -2.35 2.81
CA ILE A 4 25.49 -2.17 4.03
C ILE A 4 26.37 -2.62 5.21
N THR A 5 26.61 -1.69 6.16
CA THR A 5 27.50 -1.94 7.30
C THR A 5 26.77 -2.17 8.60
N ASP A 6 25.56 -1.64 8.74
CA ASP A 6 24.72 -1.82 9.93
C ASP A 6 23.24 -1.75 9.61
N LEU A 7 22.42 -2.24 10.54
CA LEU A 7 20.97 -2.20 10.50
C LEU A 7 20.47 -1.74 11.87
N ARG A 8 19.78 -0.61 11.93
CA ARG A 8 19.21 -0.03 13.15
C ARG A 8 17.70 -0.05 13.10
N VAL A 9 17.04 -0.45 14.18
CA VAL A 9 15.59 -0.60 14.23
C VAL A 9 14.99 0.29 15.32
N PHE A 10 13.83 0.89 15.04
CA PHE A 10 13.11 1.76 15.96
C PHE A 10 11.63 1.38 16.01
N ASP A 11 11.08 1.22 17.22
CA ASP A 11 9.65 1.07 17.47
C ASP A 11 9.04 2.47 17.61
N LEU A 12 8.42 2.97 16.53
CA LEU A 12 7.83 4.31 16.51
C LEU A 12 6.32 4.19 16.65
N ARG A 13 5.70 4.93 17.61
CA ARG A 13 4.26 4.89 17.88
C ARG A 13 3.69 6.29 17.96
N PHE A 14 2.63 6.55 17.19
CA PHE A 14 1.92 7.82 17.12
C PHE A 14 0.53 7.67 17.77
N PRO A 15 0.12 8.56 18.71
CA PRO A 15 -1.07 8.37 19.52
C PRO A 15 -2.36 8.76 18.76
N THR A 16 -2.62 8.16 17.59
CA THR A 16 -3.77 8.47 16.72
C THR A 16 -5.10 8.06 17.34
N SER A 17 -5.10 7.12 18.29
CA SER A 17 -6.30 6.76 19.07
C SER A 17 -6.94 7.93 19.82
N GLN A 18 -6.16 8.96 20.18
CA GLN A 18 -6.67 10.13 20.89
C GLN A 18 -7.62 11.00 20.05
N SER A 19 -7.48 11.00 18.73
CA SER A 19 -8.31 11.74 17.78
C SER A 19 -9.29 10.85 17.00
N LEU A 20 -9.21 9.52 17.20
CA LEU A 20 -9.94 8.46 16.48
C LEU A 20 -9.58 8.38 14.99
N ASP A 21 -8.47 8.98 14.58
CA ASP A 21 -7.98 8.85 13.21
C ASP A 21 -7.51 7.41 12.96
N GLY A 22 -7.98 6.81 11.89
CA GLY A 22 -7.77 5.39 11.60
C GLY A 22 -8.75 4.43 12.26
N SER A 23 -9.73 4.91 13.07
CA SER A 23 -10.70 4.04 13.73
C SER A 23 -11.67 3.37 12.75
N ASP A 24 -11.81 2.06 12.87
CA ASP A 24 -12.69 1.22 12.05
C ASP A 24 -13.49 0.21 12.89
N ALA A 25 -14.22 -0.72 12.24
CA ALA A 25 -15.07 -1.67 12.94
C ALA A 25 -14.30 -2.76 13.71
N MET A 26 -13.11 -3.13 13.26
CA MET A 26 -12.23 -4.11 13.91
C MET A 26 -11.21 -3.45 14.84
N ASN A 27 -10.79 -2.22 14.53
CA ASN A 27 -9.73 -1.50 15.24
C ASN A 27 -10.26 -0.15 15.72
N PRO A 28 -10.94 -0.10 16.91
CA PRO A 28 -11.58 1.12 17.38
C PRO A 28 -10.61 2.16 17.95
N ASP A 29 -9.40 1.77 18.31
CA ASP A 29 -8.41 2.58 19.01
C ASP A 29 -6.97 2.38 18.48
N PRO A 30 -6.71 2.55 17.16
CA PRO A 30 -5.39 2.33 16.60
C PRO A 30 -4.42 3.43 17.01
N ASP A 31 -3.19 3.05 17.40
CA ASP A 31 -2.04 3.93 17.49
C ASP A 31 -1.12 3.63 16.31
N TYR A 32 -1.22 4.42 15.25
CA TYR A 32 -0.42 4.20 14.04
C TYR A 32 1.05 4.13 14.38
N SER A 33 1.72 3.10 13.91
CA SER A 33 3.07 2.75 14.32
C SER A 33 3.91 2.27 13.16
N ALA A 34 5.21 2.45 13.26
CA ALA A 34 6.19 1.99 12.29
C ALA A 34 7.28 1.18 12.98
N ALA A 35 7.46 -0.08 12.56
CA ALA A 35 8.73 -0.76 12.79
C ALA A 35 9.71 -0.22 11.74
N TYR A 36 10.49 0.79 12.14
CA TYR A 36 11.31 1.61 11.26
C TYR A 36 12.75 1.10 11.24
N VAL A 37 13.31 0.95 10.05
CA VAL A 37 14.68 0.46 9.85
C VAL A 37 15.53 1.49 9.12
N ILE A 38 16.78 1.63 9.57
CA ILE A 38 17.82 2.39 8.89
C ILE A 38 18.96 1.42 8.55
N LEU A 39 19.35 1.41 7.27
CA LEU A 39 20.50 0.67 6.77
C LEU A 39 21.66 1.65 6.55
N ASP A 40 22.67 1.56 7.41
CA ASP A 40 23.90 2.34 7.25
C ASP A 40 24.85 1.71 6.23
N THR A 41 25.64 2.51 5.53
CA THR A 41 26.58 2.02 4.52
C THR A 41 28.01 2.50 4.78
N ASP A 42 28.98 1.94 4.05
CA ASP A 42 30.37 2.40 4.03
C ASP A 42 30.58 3.69 3.20
N ALA A 43 29.55 4.16 2.49
CA ALA A 43 29.58 5.43 1.79
C ALA A 43 29.13 6.56 2.73
N PRO A 44 29.90 7.66 2.86
CA PRO A 44 29.49 8.79 3.68
C PRO A 44 28.12 9.35 3.28
N ASP A 45 27.31 9.66 4.27
CA ASP A 45 25.99 10.30 4.12
C ASP A 45 24.96 9.51 3.27
N LEU A 46 25.21 8.21 3.04
CA LEU A 46 24.28 7.33 2.34
C LEU A 46 23.71 6.30 3.31
N ALA A 47 22.44 6.48 3.67
CA ALA A 47 21.67 5.54 4.48
C ALA A 47 20.33 5.25 3.83
N GLY A 48 19.85 4.00 3.94
CA GLY A 48 18.54 3.59 3.45
C GLY A 48 17.53 3.55 4.58
N HIS A 49 16.33 4.00 4.30
CA HIS A 49 15.24 4.07 5.25
C HIS A 49 14.07 3.20 4.78
N GLY A 50 13.45 2.51 5.74
CA GLY A 50 12.30 1.69 5.45
C GLY A 50 11.44 1.48 6.69
N LEU A 51 10.20 1.05 6.48
CA LEU A 51 9.32 0.70 7.59
C LEU A 51 8.32 -0.37 7.18
N THR A 52 7.76 -1.04 8.19
CA THR A 52 6.45 -1.68 8.05
C THR A 52 5.46 -1.04 9.00
N PHE A 53 4.23 -0.91 8.54
CA PHE A 53 3.14 -0.29 9.28
C PHE A 53 2.47 -1.28 10.23
N THR A 54 2.17 -0.82 11.44
CA THR A 54 1.31 -1.49 12.43
C THR A 54 0.42 -0.47 13.14
N ILE A 55 -0.45 -0.94 14.03
CA ILE A 55 -1.42 -0.07 14.72
C ILE A 55 -1.22 -0.04 16.25
N GLY A 56 0.01 -0.22 16.72
CA GLY A 56 0.39 -0.10 18.14
C GLY A 56 0.98 -1.37 18.72
N ARG A 57 0.20 -2.09 19.52
CA ARG A 57 0.67 -3.32 20.17
C ARG A 57 1.15 -4.35 19.15
N GLY A 58 2.34 -4.93 19.40
CA GLY A 58 2.99 -5.89 18.50
C GLY A 58 3.94 -5.23 17.49
N ASN A 59 4.10 -3.91 17.47
CA ASN A 59 5.10 -3.25 16.63
C ASN A 59 6.53 -3.70 17.01
N ASP A 60 6.78 -3.92 18.29
CA ASP A 60 8.01 -4.49 18.82
C ASP A 60 8.32 -5.89 18.26
N ILE A 61 7.31 -6.72 17.98
CA ILE A 61 7.48 -8.02 17.33
C ILE A 61 8.03 -7.84 15.90
N CYS A 62 7.53 -6.87 15.15
CA CYS A 62 8.05 -6.54 13.84
C CYS A 62 9.49 -5.99 13.91
N CYS A 63 9.80 -5.18 14.92
CA CYS A 63 11.17 -4.71 15.17
C CYS A 63 12.14 -5.87 15.45
N MET A 64 11.74 -6.83 16.29
CA MET A 64 12.53 -8.04 16.53
C MET A 64 12.69 -8.91 15.27
N ALA A 65 11.67 -8.99 14.43
CA ALA A 65 11.73 -9.73 13.18
C ALA A 65 12.70 -9.07 12.18
N ILE A 66 12.74 -7.72 12.11
CA ILE A 66 13.73 -6.97 11.31
C ILE A 66 15.13 -7.26 11.83
N GLU A 67 15.35 -7.19 13.14
CA GLU A 67 16.67 -7.47 13.75
C GLU A 67 17.12 -8.91 13.50
N ALA A 68 16.20 -9.87 13.49
CA ALA A 68 16.50 -11.27 13.18
C ALA A 68 17.04 -11.48 11.76
N MET A 69 16.77 -10.54 10.84
CA MET A 69 17.26 -10.57 9.45
C MET A 69 18.66 -9.93 9.28
N ARG A 70 19.22 -9.32 10.30
CA ARG A 70 20.52 -8.61 10.26
C ARG A 70 21.63 -9.39 9.52
N HIS A 71 21.75 -10.67 9.80
CA HIS A 71 22.78 -11.54 9.19
C HIS A 71 22.58 -11.79 7.69
N LEU A 72 21.40 -11.54 7.16
CA LEU A 72 21.07 -11.63 5.73
C LEU A 72 21.31 -10.31 5.00
N VAL A 73 21.44 -9.19 5.72
CA VAL A 73 21.44 -7.83 5.17
C VAL A 73 22.81 -7.17 5.30
N VAL A 74 23.42 -7.24 6.49
CA VAL A 74 24.72 -6.61 6.75
C VAL A 74 25.82 -7.31 5.94
N GLY A 75 26.65 -6.53 5.26
CA GLY A 75 27.67 -7.02 4.33
C GLY A 75 27.23 -7.08 2.87
N THR A 76 25.95 -6.88 2.58
CA THR A 76 25.41 -6.89 1.21
C THR A 76 26.01 -5.76 0.37
N ASP A 77 26.41 -6.07 -0.86
CA ASP A 77 26.88 -5.11 -1.85
C ASP A 77 25.71 -4.61 -2.72
N LEU A 78 25.48 -3.29 -2.74
CA LEU A 78 24.36 -2.68 -3.48
C LEU A 78 24.46 -2.90 -5.00
N THR A 79 25.67 -3.05 -5.53
CA THR A 79 25.86 -3.33 -6.96
C THR A 79 25.32 -4.72 -7.34
N GLU A 80 25.54 -5.71 -6.48
CA GLU A 80 25.00 -7.06 -6.66
C GLU A 80 23.48 -7.10 -6.50
N VAL A 81 22.94 -6.32 -5.56
CA VAL A 81 21.49 -6.21 -5.39
C VAL A 81 20.83 -5.62 -6.63
N LEU A 82 21.39 -4.54 -7.17
CA LEU A 82 20.85 -3.89 -8.37
C LEU A 82 20.95 -4.81 -9.60
N ALA A 83 22.02 -5.59 -9.70
CA ALA A 83 22.19 -6.55 -10.79
C ALA A 83 21.23 -7.76 -10.69
N HIS A 84 20.84 -8.14 -9.46
CA HIS A 84 20.04 -9.35 -9.21
C HIS A 84 18.98 -9.13 -8.11
N PRO A 85 18.06 -8.17 -8.28
CA PRO A 85 17.14 -7.76 -7.19
C PRO A 85 16.17 -8.87 -6.77
N GLY A 86 15.70 -9.70 -7.70
CA GLY A 86 14.88 -10.86 -7.38
C GLY A 86 15.62 -11.94 -6.60
N ALA A 87 16.93 -12.12 -6.86
CA ALA A 87 17.77 -13.06 -6.11
C ALA A 87 18.00 -12.56 -4.67
N PHE A 88 18.20 -11.26 -4.47
CA PHE A 88 18.30 -10.67 -3.13
C PHE A 88 16.99 -10.88 -2.35
N TRP A 89 15.84 -10.61 -2.96
CA TRP A 89 14.53 -10.85 -2.33
C TRP A 89 14.37 -12.32 -1.94
N ARG A 90 14.75 -13.23 -2.84
CA ARG A 90 14.73 -14.67 -2.56
C ARG A 90 15.67 -15.06 -1.41
N HIS A 91 16.86 -14.45 -1.32
CA HIS A 91 17.79 -14.65 -0.22
C HIS A 91 17.13 -14.34 1.14
N LEU A 92 16.46 -13.18 1.25
CA LEU A 92 15.75 -12.78 2.48
C LEU A 92 14.61 -13.74 2.84
N THR A 93 13.84 -14.19 1.85
CA THR A 93 12.64 -15.03 2.07
C THR A 93 12.93 -16.53 2.14
N SER A 94 14.18 -16.96 1.97
CA SER A 94 14.57 -18.37 1.92
C SER A 94 15.37 -18.86 3.11
N ASP A 95 15.61 -18.01 4.12
CA ASP A 95 16.27 -18.48 5.34
C ASP A 95 15.48 -19.64 5.96
N SER A 96 16.16 -20.78 6.15
CA SER A 96 15.50 -22.04 6.49
C SER A 96 14.85 -22.05 7.88
N GLN A 97 15.34 -21.22 8.80
CA GLN A 97 14.82 -21.13 10.17
C GLN A 97 13.74 -20.06 10.29
N LEU A 98 13.96 -18.86 9.72
CA LEU A 98 12.97 -17.77 9.72
C LEU A 98 11.70 -18.16 8.96
N ARG A 99 11.80 -18.95 7.89
CA ARG A 99 10.63 -19.46 7.16
C ARG A 99 9.67 -20.29 8.03
N TRP A 100 10.14 -20.92 9.10
CA TRP A 100 9.26 -21.70 9.97
C TRP A 100 8.29 -20.85 10.77
N ILE A 101 8.68 -19.62 11.12
CA ILE A 101 7.81 -18.69 11.86
C ILE A 101 6.90 -17.84 10.95
N GLY A 102 6.97 -18.04 9.66
CA GLY A 102 6.09 -17.38 8.68
C GLY A 102 6.69 -17.36 7.30
N PRO A 103 6.48 -18.40 6.46
CA PRO A 103 6.99 -18.40 5.09
C PRO A 103 6.16 -17.42 4.25
N GLU A 104 6.73 -16.24 3.99
CA GLU A 104 6.12 -15.18 3.20
C GLU A 104 4.76 -14.71 3.78
N LYS A 105 4.67 -14.60 5.11
CA LYS A 105 3.50 -14.08 5.84
C LYS A 105 3.84 -13.72 7.28
N GLY A 106 2.95 -12.95 7.94
CA GLY A 106 3.07 -12.55 9.34
C GLY A 106 4.22 -11.58 9.59
N ALA A 107 4.63 -11.43 10.85
CA ALA A 107 5.62 -10.43 11.26
C ALA A 107 6.96 -10.54 10.52
N ILE A 108 7.41 -11.76 10.20
CA ILE A 108 8.64 -11.94 9.43
C ILE A 108 8.55 -11.40 8.01
N HIS A 109 7.37 -11.45 7.39
CA HIS A 109 7.17 -10.93 6.04
C HIS A 109 6.97 -9.42 6.01
N LEU A 110 6.32 -8.86 7.04
CA LEU A 110 6.30 -7.42 7.29
C LEU A 110 7.72 -6.86 7.46
N ALA A 111 8.56 -7.55 8.23
CA ALA A 111 9.99 -7.22 8.37
C ALA A 111 10.74 -7.28 7.04
N THR A 112 10.47 -8.30 6.22
CA THR A 112 11.03 -8.41 4.86
C THR A 112 10.67 -7.20 4.02
N GLY A 113 9.40 -6.75 4.05
CA GLY A 113 8.93 -5.56 3.35
C GLY A 113 9.69 -4.30 3.76
N ALA A 114 9.86 -4.09 5.07
CA ALA A 114 10.61 -2.95 5.60
C ALA A 114 12.07 -2.94 5.10
N VAL A 115 12.75 -4.07 5.17
CA VAL A 115 14.16 -4.21 4.74
C VAL A 115 14.30 -4.04 3.22
N VAL A 116 13.44 -4.68 2.43
CA VAL A 116 13.45 -4.58 0.97
C VAL A 116 13.21 -3.13 0.53
N ASN A 117 12.24 -2.45 1.14
CA ASN A 117 11.96 -1.05 0.82
C ASN A 117 13.11 -0.11 1.23
N ALA A 118 13.80 -0.39 2.36
CA ALA A 118 15.00 0.35 2.75
C ALA A 118 16.16 0.16 1.76
N VAL A 119 16.30 -1.02 1.18
CA VAL A 119 17.30 -1.27 0.13
C VAL A 119 16.94 -0.53 -1.16
N TRP A 120 15.67 -0.49 -1.56
CA TRP A 120 15.23 0.32 -2.71
C TRP A 120 15.43 1.82 -2.49
N ASP A 121 15.23 2.31 -1.25
CA ASP A 121 15.56 3.69 -0.88
C ASP A 121 17.06 3.98 -1.07
N LEU A 122 17.94 3.07 -0.61
CA LEU A 122 19.40 3.16 -0.86
C LEU A 122 19.75 3.21 -2.34
N LEU A 123 19.22 2.27 -3.14
CA LEU A 123 19.50 2.19 -4.57
C LEU A 123 19.06 3.47 -5.29
N ALA A 124 17.91 4.00 -4.93
CA ALA A 124 17.38 5.23 -5.50
C ALA A 124 18.20 6.46 -5.10
N LYS A 125 18.61 6.58 -3.84
CA LYS A 125 19.51 7.64 -3.36
C LYS A 125 20.88 7.56 -4.05
N GLN A 126 21.45 6.36 -4.19
CA GLN A 126 22.72 6.16 -4.91
C GLN A 126 22.60 6.56 -6.39
N ALA A 127 21.46 6.32 -7.02
CA ALA A 127 21.19 6.70 -8.40
C ALA A 127 20.80 8.20 -8.56
N GLY A 128 20.60 8.93 -7.48
CA GLY A 128 20.14 10.31 -7.51
C GLY A 128 18.72 10.47 -8.06
N LYS A 129 17.83 9.48 -7.87
CA LYS A 129 16.48 9.44 -8.42
C LYS A 129 15.45 9.02 -7.37
N PRO A 130 14.19 9.48 -7.45
CA PRO A 130 13.11 8.84 -6.71
C PRO A 130 12.88 7.40 -7.21
N VAL A 131 12.41 6.51 -6.32
CA VAL A 131 12.22 5.08 -6.65
C VAL A 131 11.34 4.89 -7.88
N TRP A 132 10.24 5.64 -8.00
CA TRP A 132 9.35 5.50 -9.15
C TRP A 132 10.08 5.71 -10.48
N ARG A 133 10.97 6.71 -10.53
CA ARG A 133 11.72 7.04 -11.73
C ARG A 133 12.84 6.05 -11.99
N LEU A 134 13.54 5.64 -10.94
CA LEU A 134 14.58 4.61 -11.06
C LEU A 134 14.02 3.34 -11.72
N VAL A 135 12.90 2.82 -11.21
CA VAL A 135 12.30 1.59 -11.75
C VAL A 135 11.66 1.82 -13.13
N ALA A 136 10.94 2.94 -13.33
CA ALA A 136 10.30 3.23 -14.60
C ALA A 136 11.29 3.41 -15.76
N GLU A 137 12.52 3.81 -15.51
CA GLU A 137 13.57 3.97 -16.52
C GLU A 137 14.33 2.66 -16.83
N MET A 138 14.12 1.60 -16.07
CA MET A 138 14.67 0.27 -16.36
C MET A 138 14.04 -0.32 -17.64
N SER A 139 14.79 -1.20 -18.29
CA SER A 139 14.27 -2.01 -19.40
C SER A 139 13.21 -3.01 -18.91
N PRO A 140 12.34 -3.52 -19.82
CA PRO A 140 11.39 -4.57 -19.48
C PRO A 140 12.03 -5.81 -18.86
N GLU A 141 13.21 -6.19 -19.32
CA GLU A 141 13.97 -7.32 -18.81
C GLU A 141 14.48 -7.07 -17.38
N GLU A 142 15.01 -5.88 -17.09
CA GLU A 142 15.46 -5.49 -15.74
C GLU A 142 14.29 -5.42 -14.75
N ILE A 143 13.15 -4.82 -15.16
CA ILE A 143 11.94 -4.79 -14.32
C ILE A 143 11.43 -6.21 -14.04
N ALA A 144 11.41 -7.08 -15.05
CA ALA A 144 11.00 -8.47 -14.87
C ALA A 144 11.92 -9.24 -13.91
N ASP A 145 13.21 -8.89 -13.85
CA ASP A 145 14.20 -9.53 -12.95
C ASP A 145 14.10 -9.05 -11.50
N ILE A 146 13.29 -8.02 -11.21
CA ILE A 146 12.92 -7.63 -9.84
C ILE A 146 12.03 -8.70 -9.20
N VAL A 147 11.20 -9.40 -9.97
CA VAL A 147 10.16 -10.32 -9.49
C VAL A 147 10.72 -11.72 -9.22
N ASP A 148 10.35 -12.30 -8.11
CA ASP A 148 10.48 -13.75 -7.86
C ASP A 148 9.23 -14.49 -8.34
N TYR A 149 9.34 -15.23 -9.44
CA TYR A 149 8.24 -15.99 -10.06
C TYR A 149 7.91 -17.31 -9.36
N ARG A 150 8.60 -17.66 -8.25
CA ARG A 150 8.26 -18.87 -7.47
C ARG A 150 6.79 -18.80 -7.04
N TYR A 151 6.05 -19.85 -7.32
CA TYR A 151 4.62 -20.01 -7.06
C TYR A 151 3.68 -19.16 -7.93
N LEU A 152 4.20 -18.48 -8.98
CA LEU A 152 3.40 -17.66 -9.90
C LEU A 152 3.31 -18.21 -11.30
N THR A 153 4.16 -19.18 -11.69
CA THR A 153 4.34 -19.61 -13.08
C THR A 153 3.11 -20.21 -13.72
N ASP A 154 2.11 -20.60 -12.95
CA ASP A 154 0.78 -21.03 -13.41
C ASP A 154 -0.11 -19.86 -13.86
N VAL A 155 0.15 -18.64 -13.40
CA VAL A 155 -0.61 -17.43 -13.76
C VAL A 155 0.25 -16.34 -14.42
N LEU A 156 1.55 -16.26 -14.11
CA LEU A 156 2.47 -15.28 -14.66
C LEU A 156 3.88 -15.85 -14.79
N THR A 157 4.36 -16.02 -16.00
CA THR A 157 5.75 -16.37 -16.31
C THR A 157 6.59 -15.10 -16.52
N ARG A 158 7.95 -15.20 -16.39
CA ARG A 158 8.86 -14.09 -16.71
C ARG A 158 8.69 -13.60 -18.15
N ALA A 159 8.48 -14.51 -19.11
CA ALA A 159 8.26 -14.14 -20.50
C ALA A 159 6.99 -13.30 -20.69
N GLU A 160 5.89 -13.68 -20.07
CA GLU A 160 4.63 -12.90 -20.11
C GLU A 160 4.79 -11.54 -19.41
N ALA A 161 5.52 -11.47 -18.30
CA ALA A 161 5.83 -10.21 -17.65
C ALA A 161 6.59 -9.26 -18.59
N ILE A 162 7.61 -9.75 -19.27
CA ILE A 162 8.36 -8.97 -20.29
C ILE A 162 7.43 -8.48 -21.40
N GLU A 163 6.51 -9.31 -21.89
CA GLU A 163 5.55 -8.89 -22.92
C GLU A 163 4.58 -7.80 -22.43
N ILE A 164 4.15 -7.86 -21.16
CA ILE A 164 3.34 -6.80 -20.55
C ILE A 164 4.14 -5.50 -20.49
N LEU A 165 5.37 -5.55 -19.97
CA LEU A 165 6.25 -4.40 -19.83
C LEU A 165 6.64 -3.78 -21.19
N LYS A 166 6.91 -4.60 -22.21
CA LYS A 166 7.18 -4.13 -23.58
C LYS A 166 6.00 -3.37 -24.20
N ARG A 167 4.77 -3.78 -23.91
CA ARG A 167 3.59 -3.03 -24.39
C ARG A 167 3.54 -1.64 -23.76
N ALA A 168 3.96 -1.49 -22.50
CA ALA A 168 4.01 -0.22 -21.82
C ALA A 168 5.20 0.67 -22.22
N GLU A 169 6.22 0.15 -22.92
CA GLU A 169 7.34 0.99 -23.41
C GLU A 169 6.87 2.11 -24.36
N ALA A 170 5.93 1.81 -25.25
CA ALA A 170 5.34 2.82 -26.11
C ALA A 170 4.60 3.89 -25.28
N GLY A 171 4.96 5.17 -25.47
CA GLY A 171 4.34 6.29 -24.75
C GLY A 171 4.86 6.52 -23.32
N LYS A 172 5.90 5.80 -22.85
CA LYS A 172 6.47 5.97 -21.50
C LYS A 172 6.88 7.43 -21.21
N ALA A 173 7.57 8.09 -22.13
CA ALA A 173 7.98 9.49 -21.98
C ALA A 173 6.78 10.45 -21.89
N GLU A 174 5.72 10.21 -22.67
CA GLU A 174 4.50 10.99 -22.62
C GLU A 174 3.78 10.81 -21.28
N ARG A 175 3.68 9.58 -20.78
CA ARG A 175 3.09 9.31 -19.46
C ARG A 175 3.85 9.98 -18.32
N ILE A 176 5.18 10.02 -18.40
CA ILE A 176 6.01 10.76 -17.42
C ILE A 176 5.66 12.25 -17.48
N ALA A 177 5.60 12.86 -18.66
CA ALA A 177 5.27 14.27 -18.82
C ALA A 177 3.86 14.61 -18.32
N ILE A 178 2.89 13.73 -18.58
CA ILE A 178 1.51 13.86 -18.05
C ILE A 178 1.52 13.78 -16.53
N LEU A 179 2.25 12.81 -15.96
CA LEU A 179 2.35 12.63 -14.51
C LEU A 179 2.98 13.85 -13.82
N GLU A 180 4.09 14.37 -14.36
CA GLU A 180 4.77 15.55 -13.83
C GLU A 180 3.89 16.82 -13.87
N LYS A 181 2.97 16.91 -14.83
CA LYS A 181 2.07 18.05 -14.98
C LYS A 181 0.78 17.93 -14.17
N GLU A 182 0.17 16.75 -14.13
CA GLU A 182 -1.20 16.54 -13.64
C GLU A 182 -1.26 15.71 -12.37
N GLY A 183 -0.17 15.07 -11.97
CA GLY A 183 -0.15 14.13 -10.87
C GLY A 183 -0.94 12.84 -11.14
N TYR A 184 -1.18 12.09 -10.07
CA TYR A 184 -1.96 10.86 -10.06
C TYR A 184 -3.16 11.03 -9.13
N ALA A 185 -4.39 10.90 -9.62
CA ALA A 185 -5.62 11.13 -8.87
C ALA A 185 -5.69 10.27 -7.59
N CYS A 186 -6.25 10.83 -6.52
CA CYS A 186 -6.44 10.13 -5.26
C CYS A 186 -7.86 10.23 -4.72
N TYR A 187 -8.17 9.34 -3.77
CA TYR A 187 -9.37 9.37 -2.97
C TYR A 187 -9.03 9.57 -1.49
N THR A 188 -9.99 10.03 -0.69
CA THR A 188 -9.77 10.23 0.74
C THR A 188 -10.65 9.35 1.61
N THR A 189 -10.07 8.85 2.71
CA THR A 189 -10.76 8.16 3.81
C THR A 189 -10.89 9.06 5.03
N SER A 190 -10.21 10.21 5.09
CA SER A 190 -10.13 11.09 6.24
C SER A 190 -11.48 11.57 6.77
N ALA A 191 -12.49 11.71 5.91
CA ALA A 191 -13.86 12.06 6.32
C ALA A 191 -14.64 10.88 6.93
N GLY A 192 -14.19 9.65 6.70
CA GLY A 192 -14.98 8.43 6.87
C GLY A 192 -14.70 7.58 8.10
N TRP A 193 -13.76 7.95 8.98
CA TRP A 193 -13.44 7.16 10.16
C TRP A 193 -14.64 6.94 11.09
N LEU A 194 -14.66 5.81 11.81
CA LEU A 194 -15.70 5.53 12.78
C LEU A 194 -15.54 6.39 14.05
N GLY A 195 -16.67 6.71 14.69
CA GLY A 195 -16.70 7.50 15.91
C GLY A 195 -16.82 9.01 15.71
N TYR A 196 -16.74 9.51 14.46
CA TYR A 196 -16.96 10.92 14.18
C TYR A 196 -18.45 11.30 14.32
N GLY A 197 -18.73 12.43 14.98
CA GLY A 197 -20.07 13.03 15.03
C GLY A 197 -20.51 13.61 13.69
N ASP A 198 -21.82 13.84 13.55
CA ASP A 198 -22.46 14.30 12.30
C ASP A 198 -21.88 15.61 11.77
N GLU A 199 -21.60 16.57 12.64
CA GLU A 199 -21.02 17.87 12.25
C GLU A 199 -19.61 17.70 11.70
N LYS A 200 -18.75 16.89 12.36
CA LYS A 200 -17.40 16.60 11.89
C LYS A 200 -17.47 15.88 10.54
N LEU A 201 -18.34 14.88 10.39
CA LEU A 201 -18.52 14.15 9.13
C LEU A 201 -18.94 15.08 7.98
N ARG A 202 -19.95 15.94 8.20
CA ARG A 202 -20.40 16.92 7.18
C ARG A 202 -19.28 17.85 6.78
N ARG A 203 -18.58 18.41 7.76
CA ARG A 203 -17.47 19.34 7.52
C ARG A 203 -16.35 18.68 6.71
N LEU A 204 -15.89 17.50 7.11
CA LEU A 204 -14.80 16.79 6.42
C LEU A 204 -15.19 16.35 5.00
N CYS A 205 -16.44 15.93 4.79
CA CYS A 205 -16.94 15.65 3.43
C CYS A 205 -16.94 16.93 2.56
N GLN A 206 -17.32 18.08 3.12
CA GLN A 206 -17.30 19.35 2.39
C GLN A 206 -15.84 19.79 2.10
N GLU A 207 -14.96 19.72 3.08
CA GLU A 207 -13.53 20.02 2.90
C GLU A 207 -12.89 19.14 1.82
N ALA A 208 -13.25 17.85 1.76
CA ALA A 208 -12.79 16.95 0.69
C ALA A 208 -13.27 17.41 -0.69
N ILE A 209 -14.54 17.84 -0.82
CA ILE A 209 -15.08 18.39 -2.07
C ILE A 209 -14.32 19.66 -2.47
N ASP A 210 -14.12 20.57 -1.53
CA ASP A 210 -13.45 21.85 -1.76
C ASP A 210 -11.98 21.66 -2.18
N ALA A 211 -11.33 20.57 -1.68
CA ALA A 211 -10.00 20.13 -2.08
C ALA A 211 -9.96 19.38 -3.44
N GLY A 212 -11.12 19.19 -4.09
CA GLY A 212 -11.21 18.57 -5.42
C GLY A 212 -11.42 17.05 -5.43
N PHE A 213 -11.60 16.40 -4.30
CA PHE A 213 -11.81 14.95 -4.27
C PHE A 213 -13.15 14.56 -4.91
N ASN A 214 -13.05 13.61 -5.84
CA ASN A 214 -14.21 13.00 -6.49
C ASN A 214 -14.58 11.63 -5.91
N HIS A 215 -13.73 11.09 -5.06
CA HIS A 215 -13.86 9.76 -4.47
C HIS A 215 -13.67 9.87 -2.95
N ILE A 216 -14.64 9.40 -2.17
CA ILE A 216 -14.64 9.46 -0.71
C ILE A 216 -15.00 8.09 -0.15
N LYS A 217 -14.19 7.57 0.78
CA LYS A 217 -14.40 6.26 1.42
C LYS A 217 -14.91 6.44 2.86
N MET A 218 -15.86 5.60 3.26
CA MET A 218 -16.49 5.60 4.58
C MET A 218 -16.28 4.24 5.25
N LYS A 219 -15.81 4.23 6.48
CA LYS A 219 -15.78 3.02 7.31
C LYS A 219 -17.20 2.65 7.74
N VAL A 220 -17.52 1.36 7.65
CA VAL A 220 -18.83 0.77 8.01
C VAL A 220 -18.63 -0.54 8.79
N GLY A 221 -19.70 -1.16 9.26
CA GLY A 221 -19.67 -2.53 9.74
C GLY A 221 -19.87 -2.70 11.24
N ARG A 222 -19.86 -1.63 12.04
CA ARG A 222 -20.05 -1.73 13.47
C ARG A 222 -21.52 -1.76 13.88
N ASP A 223 -22.35 -0.93 13.28
CA ASP A 223 -23.79 -0.81 13.53
C ASP A 223 -24.52 -0.38 12.25
N LEU A 224 -25.50 -1.17 11.80
CA LEU A 224 -26.18 -0.93 10.52
C LEU A 224 -26.97 0.37 10.49
N GLU A 225 -27.68 0.70 11.57
CA GLU A 225 -28.48 1.91 11.63
C GLU A 225 -27.58 3.16 11.63
N ASP A 226 -26.44 3.10 12.34
CA ASP A 226 -25.43 4.15 12.32
C ASP A 226 -24.79 4.29 10.92
N ASP A 227 -24.47 3.20 10.27
CA ASP A 227 -23.93 3.20 8.90
C ASP A 227 -24.92 3.81 7.91
N ILE A 228 -26.20 3.44 8.00
CA ILE A 228 -27.27 4.05 7.18
C ILE A 228 -27.33 5.57 7.42
N ARG A 229 -27.31 6.01 8.67
CA ARG A 229 -27.35 7.43 9.06
C ARG A 229 -26.14 8.17 8.49
N ARG A 230 -24.92 7.65 8.69
CA ARG A 230 -23.66 8.25 8.24
C ARG A 230 -23.58 8.31 6.71
N LEU A 231 -23.96 7.26 6.02
CA LEU A 231 -23.96 7.24 4.55
C LEU A 231 -25.00 8.17 3.93
N ARG A 232 -26.15 8.40 4.60
CA ARG A 232 -27.11 9.43 4.18
C ARG A 232 -26.49 10.82 4.28
N ILE A 233 -25.83 11.14 5.38
CA ILE A 233 -25.11 12.41 5.58
C ILE A 233 -24.03 12.59 4.53
N ALA A 234 -23.18 11.60 4.34
CA ALA A 234 -22.12 11.68 3.35
C ALA A 234 -22.69 11.90 1.92
N ARG A 235 -23.68 11.10 1.53
CA ARG A 235 -24.30 11.21 0.20
C ARG A 235 -25.03 12.56 -0.02
N GLU A 236 -25.66 13.10 1.04
CA GLU A 236 -26.29 14.44 0.99
C GLU A 236 -25.24 15.52 0.69
N VAL A 237 -24.08 15.47 1.33
CA VAL A 237 -23.02 16.47 1.16
C VAL A 237 -22.29 16.30 -0.18
N ILE A 238 -21.85 15.07 -0.52
CA ILE A 238 -21.04 14.85 -1.73
C ILE A 238 -21.83 14.86 -3.02
N GLY A 239 -23.17 14.79 -2.93
CA GLY A 239 -24.07 14.75 -4.09
C GLY A 239 -24.12 13.38 -4.78
N PRO A 240 -24.95 13.22 -5.85
CA PRO A 240 -25.18 11.92 -6.47
C PRO A 240 -24.07 11.45 -7.42
N ASP A 241 -23.22 12.35 -7.91
CA ASP A 241 -22.30 12.10 -9.02
C ASP A 241 -20.89 11.70 -8.56
N ARG A 242 -20.52 12.00 -7.32
CA ARG A 242 -19.23 11.58 -6.76
C ARG A 242 -19.26 10.14 -6.30
N TYR A 243 -18.11 9.49 -6.40
CA TYR A 243 -17.93 8.12 -5.96
C TYR A 243 -17.88 8.04 -4.43
N LEU A 244 -18.74 7.21 -3.87
CA LEU A 244 -18.73 6.84 -2.46
C LEU A 244 -18.29 5.38 -2.36
N MET A 245 -17.24 5.09 -1.61
CA MET A 245 -16.80 3.75 -1.30
C MET A 245 -17.11 3.43 0.17
N ILE A 246 -17.24 2.16 0.48
CA ILE A 246 -17.43 1.69 1.85
C ILE A 246 -16.41 0.61 2.18
N ASP A 247 -16.01 0.55 3.45
CA ASP A 247 -14.97 -0.37 3.92
C ASP A 247 -15.39 -0.95 5.28
N ALA A 248 -15.45 -2.28 5.35
CA ALA A 248 -15.90 -3.03 6.51
C ALA A 248 -14.76 -3.62 7.36
N ASN A 249 -13.51 -3.51 6.90
CA ASN A 249 -12.34 -4.05 7.60
C ASN A 249 -12.57 -5.47 8.13
N GLN A 250 -13.09 -6.38 7.27
CA GLN A 250 -13.19 -7.83 7.50
C GLN A 250 -14.20 -8.26 8.60
N VAL A 251 -15.06 -7.35 9.08
CA VAL A 251 -15.87 -7.60 10.27
C VAL A 251 -17.00 -8.63 10.06
N TRP A 252 -17.41 -8.89 8.81
CA TRP A 252 -18.59 -9.67 8.51
C TRP A 252 -18.31 -11.11 8.09
N ASP A 253 -19.23 -12.00 8.44
CA ASP A 253 -19.40 -13.26 7.72
C ASP A 253 -20.00 -13.03 6.33
N VAL A 254 -19.82 -13.99 5.41
CA VAL A 254 -20.26 -13.87 4.00
C VAL A 254 -21.74 -13.50 3.86
N GLY A 255 -22.63 -14.13 4.64
CA GLY A 255 -24.07 -13.83 4.61
C GLY A 255 -24.36 -12.42 5.10
N GLN A 256 -23.76 -12.03 6.20
CA GLN A 256 -23.88 -10.69 6.78
C GLN A 256 -23.37 -9.61 5.83
N ALA A 257 -22.23 -9.82 5.18
CA ALA A 257 -21.69 -8.91 4.18
C ALA A 257 -22.68 -8.64 3.05
N ILE A 258 -23.31 -9.71 2.52
CA ILE A 258 -24.32 -9.58 1.46
C ILE A 258 -25.53 -8.77 1.91
N ASP A 259 -26.05 -9.06 3.09
CA ASP A 259 -27.24 -8.38 3.63
C ASP A 259 -26.94 -6.91 3.94
N TRP A 260 -25.77 -6.64 4.53
CA TRP A 260 -25.35 -5.29 4.87
C TRP A 260 -25.14 -4.40 3.64
N VAL A 261 -24.40 -4.89 2.65
CA VAL A 261 -24.18 -4.13 1.41
C VAL A 261 -25.50 -3.86 0.68
N LYS A 262 -26.43 -4.82 0.68
CA LYS A 262 -27.78 -4.60 0.10
C LYS A 262 -28.56 -3.52 0.86
N ALA A 263 -28.49 -3.52 2.20
CA ALA A 263 -29.12 -2.47 3.01
C ALA A 263 -28.54 -1.08 2.76
N LEU A 264 -27.23 -1.00 2.48
CA LEU A 264 -26.50 0.23 2.18
C LEU A 264 -26.58 0.66 0.70
N SER A 265 -27.24 -0.10 -0.17
CA SER A 265 -27.31 0.14 -1.63
C SER A 265 -27.96 1.47 -2.02
N PHE A 266 -28.81 2.07 -1.16
CA PHE A 266 -29.41 3.39 -1.38
C PHE A 266 -28.35 4.49 -1.57
N ALA A 267 -27.18 4.32 -0.91
CA ALA A 267 -26.06 5.26 -1.02
C ALA A 267 -25.24 5.06 -2.30
N LYS A 268 -25.56 4.06 -3.12
CA LYS A 268 -24.87 3.69 -4.37
C LYS A 268 -23.35 3.58 -4.17
N PRO A 269 -22.87 2.70 -3.27
CA PRO A 269 -21.45 2.53 -3.09
C PRO A 269 -20.82 1.99 -4.38
N PHE A 270 -19.65 2.55 -4.75
CA PHE A 270 -18.89 2.10 -5.91
C PHE A 270 -18.27 0.72 -5.66
N PHE A 271 -17.68 0.56 -4.47
CA PHE A 271 -17.22 -0.75 -3.99
C PHE A 271 -17.44 -0.91 -2.48
N ILE A 272 -17.43 -2.15 -2.06
CA ILE A 272 -17.15 -2.58 -0.68
C ILE A 272 -15.72 -3.10 -0.59
N GLU A 273 -14.96 -2.58 0.37
CA GLU A 273 -13.60 -3.00 0.70
C GLU A 273 -13.64 -3.98 1.87
N GLU A 274 -12.85 -5.06 1.77
CA GLU A 274 -12.67 -6.07 2.81
C GLU A 274 -13.98 -6.53 3.48
N PRO A 275 -14.95 -7.06 2.71
CA PRO A 275 -16.25 -7.40 3.28
C PRO A 275 -16.22 -8.59 4.25
N THR A 276 -15.19 -9.44 4.19
CA THR A 276 -15.02 -10.63 5.03
C THR A 276 -13.54 -10.97 5.21
N SER A 277 -13.23 -12.08 5.88
CA SER A 277 -11.84 -12.50 6.13
C SER A 277 -10.94 -12.37 4.90
N PRO A 278 -9.73 -11.78 5.04
CA PRO A 278 -8.80 -11.60 3.93
C PRO A 278 -8.26 -12.92 3.36
N ASP A 279 -8.47 -14.04 4.03
CA ASP A 279 -8.07 -15.36 3.57
C ASP A 279 -9.22 -16.12 2.87
N ASP A 280 -10.47 -15.58 2.85
CA ASP A 280 -11.64 -16.25 2.28
C ASP A 280 -11.90 -15.84 0.82
N VAL A 281 -11.11 -16.38 -0.11
CA VAL A 281 -11.27 -16.16 -1.55
C VAL A 281 -12.65 -16.60 -2.06
N ALA A 282 -13.14 -17.74 -1.59
CA ALA A 282 -14.45 -18.26 -2.00
C ALA A 282 -15.60 -17.40 -1.47
N GLY A 283 -15.47 -16.87 -0.25
CA GLY A 283 -16.42 -15.92 0.35
C GLY A 283 -16.48 -14.62 -0.43
N HIS A 284 -15.33 -14.00 -0.76
CA HIS A 284 -15.28 -12.81 -1.58
C HIS A 284 -15.98 -13.01 -2.94
N ARG A 285 -15.72 -14.13 -3.62
CA ARG A 285 -16.40 -14.46 -4.87
C ARG A 285 -17.92 -14.56 -4.72
N LYS A 286 -18.42 -15.19 -3.65
CA LYS A 286 -19.86 -15.27 -3.37
C LYS A 286 -20.47 -13.91 -3.11
N ILE A 287 -19.80 -13.07 -2.30
CA ILE A 287 -20.23 -11.70 -2.01
C ILE A 287 -20.30 -10.90 -3.32
N ARG A 288 -19.21 -10.88 -4.10
CA ARG A 288 -19.12 -10.19 -5.39
C ARG A 288 -20.29 -10.53 -6.32
N GLN A 289 -20.62 -11.83 -6.45
CA GLN A 289 -21.74 -12.29 -7.29
C GLN A 289 -23.10 -11.83 -6.78
N ALA A 290 -23.27 -11.70 -5.45
CA ALA A 290 -24.57 -11.43 -4.82
C ALA A 290 -24.89 -9.94 -4.70
N ILE A 291 -23.89 -9.04 -4.74
CA ILE A 291 -24.05 -7.60 -4.49
C ILE A 291 -23.91 -6.74 -5.76
N ALA A 292 -23.68 -7.32 -6.93
CA ALA A 292 -23.60 -6.56 -8.16
C ALA A 292 -24.78 -5.58 -8.31
N PRO A 293 -24.55 -4.34 -8.74
CA PRO A 293 -23.36 -3.80 -9.39
C PRO A 293 -22.29 -3.22 -8.45
N VAL A 294 -22.43 -3.33 -7.13
CA VAL A 294 -21.39 -2.91 -6.18
C VAL A 294 -20.17 -3.81 -6.37
N LYS A 295 -19.00 -3.20 -6.56
CA LYS A 295 -17.75 -3.93 -6.75
C LYS A 295 -17.18 -4.43 -5.42
N VAL A 296 -16.28 -5.40 -5.47
CA VAL A 296 -15.50 -5.86 -4.33
C VAL A 296 -14.04 -5.46 -4.51
N ALA A 297 -13.49 -4.80 -3.50
CA ALA A 297 -12.08 -4.45 -3.40
C ALA A 297 -11.46 -5.13 -2.17
N THR A 298 -10.23 -5.60 -2.28
CA THR A 298 -9.46 -6.12 -1.14
C THR A 298 -7.97 -6.17 -1.44
N GLY A 299 -7.17 -6.27 -0.38
CA GLY A 299 -5.75 -6.53 -0.50
C GLY A 299 -4.85 -5.93 0.57
N GLU A 300 -5.29 -4.96 1.37
CA GLU A 300 -4.46 -4.36 2.44
C GLU A 300 -3.99 -5.41 3.47
N MET A 301 -4.77 -6.45 3.68
CA MET A 301 -4.45 -7.57 4.55
C MET A 301 -3.97 -8.82 3.82
N CYS A 302 -3.89 -8.80 2.48
CA CYS A 302 -3.31 -9.90 1.70
C CYS A 302 -1.81 -9.99 1.96
N GLN A 303 -1.40 -11.08 2.58
CA GLN A 303 -0.05 -11.23 3.15
C GLN A 303 1.05 -11.42 2.10
N ASN A 304 0.73 -11.84 0.88
CA ASN A 304 1.72 -12.14 -0.15
C ASN A 304 1.07 -12.23 -1.55
N ARG A 305 1.91 -12.28 -2.57
CA ARG A 305 1.51 -12.39 -3.98
C ARG A 305 0.65 -13.61 -4.31
N ILE A 306 0.75 -14.69 -3.51
CA ILE A 306 -0.02 -15.91 -3.77
C ILE A 306 -1.50 -15.70 -3.40
N MET A 307 -1.79 -14.95 -2.34
CA MET A 307 -3.16 -14.57 -2.02
C MET A 307 -3.77 -13.72 -3.13
N PHE A 308 -3.06 -12.68 -3.59
CA PHE A 308 -3.51 -11.89 -4.74
C PHE A 308 -3.74 -12.73 -6.00
N LYS A 309 -2.80 -13.64 -6.31
CA LYS A 309 -2.97 -14.59 -7.41
C LYS A 309 -4.29 -15.34 -7.31
N GLN A 310 -4.63 -15.85 -6.13
CA GLN A 310 -5.88 -16.61 -5.93
C GLN A 310 -7.10 -15.71 -6.08
N PHE A 311 -7.14 -14.55 -5.45
CA PHE A 311 -8.25 -13.59 -5.59
C PHE A 311 -8.51 -13.21 -7.05
N ILE A 312 -7.45 -12.93 -7.79
CA ILE A 312 -7.52 -12.48 -9.19
C ILE A 312 -7.94 -13.65 -10.11
N ALA A 313 -7.24 -14.79 -10.02
CA ALA A 313 -7.49 -15.92 -10.89
C ALA A 313 -8.88 -16.56 -10.69
N GLU A 314 -9.40 -16.54 -9.45
CA GLU A 314 -10.74 -17.03 -9.12
C GLU A 314 -11.85 -16.01 -9.41
N GLY A 315 -11.52 -14.81 -9.87
CA GLY A 315 -12.49 -13.73 -10.12
C GLY A 315 -13.25 -13.35 -8.86
N ALA A 316 -12.55 -13.29 -7.73
CA ALA A 316 -13.15 -13.02 -6.44
C ALA A 316 -13.27 -11.52 -6.13
N ILE A 317 -12.55 -10.66 -6.86
CA ILE A 317 -12.50 -9.21 -6.68
C ILE A 317 -12.62 -8.47 -8.01
N ASP A 318 -12.96 -7.19 -7.95
CA ASP A 318 -13.04 -6.27 -9.09
C ASP A 318 -11.91 -5.24 -9.06
N ILE A 319 -11.33 -4.98 -7.89
CA ILE A 319 -10.29 -3.97 -7.65
C ILE A 319 -9.23 -4.58 -6.75
N VAL A 320 -7.98 -4.45 -7.15
CA VAL A 320 -6.81 -4.92 -6.41
C VAL A 320 -6.28 -3.78 -5.52
N GLN A 321 -6.17 -4.03 -4.21
CA GLN A 321 -5.66 -3.04 -3.26
C GLN A 321 -4.34 -3.52 -2.66
N ILE A 322 -3.22 -3.23 -3.35
CA ILE A 322 -1.90 -3.50 -2.78
C ILE A 322 -1.64 -2.59 -1.58
N ASP A 323 -0.87 -3.09 -0.63
CA ASP A 323 -0.29 -2.31 0.45
C ASP A 323 1.24 -2.41 0.39
N SER A 324 1.93 -1.27 0.53
CA SER A 324 3.39 -1.18 0.38
C SER A 324 4.17 -1.85 1.51
N CYS A 325 3.53 -2.12 2.65
CA CYS A 325 4.13 -2.65 3.87
C CYS A 325 3.64 -4.05 4.25
N ARG A 326 2.48 -4.47 3.75
CA ARG A 326 1.89 -5.78 4.08
C ARG A 326 2.64 -6.94 3.43
N MET A 327 3.17 -6.71 2.24
CA MET A 327 3.92 -7.69 1.45
C MET A 327 5.44 -7.50 1.60
N GLY A 328 6.20 -8.36 0.93
CA GLY A 328 7.68 -8.34 0.94
C GLY A 328 8.32 -7.19 0.15
N GLY A 329 7.76 -5.99 0.21
CA GLY A 329 8.29 -4.77 -0.40
C GLY A 329 8.04 -4.68 -1.90
N LEU A 330 8.72 -3.72 -2.56
CA LEU A 330 8.54 -3.36 -3.96
C LEU A 330 8.59 -4.58 -4.91
N ASN A 331 9.51 -5.51 -4.68
CA ASN A 331 9.66 -6.71 -5.51
C ASN A 331 8.36 -7.53 -5.58
N GLU A 332 7.72 -7.72 -4.45
CA GLU A 332 6.49 -8.51 -4.39
C GLU A 332 5.28 -7.71 -4.87
N VAL A 333 5.21 -6.43 -4.55
CA VAL A 333 4.17 -5.52 -5.09
C VAL A 333 4.19 -5.53 -6.61
N LEU A 334 5.38 -5.43 -7.24
CA LEU A 334 5.51 -5.44 -8.70
C LEU A 334 4.96 -6.73 -9.31
N SER A 335 5.10 -7.88 -8.65
CA SER A 335 4.50 -9.13 -9.12
C SER A 335 2.98 -9.06 -9.17
N VAL A 336 2.36 -8.40 -8.18
CA VAL A 336 0.90 -8.21 -8.13
C VAL A 336 0.42 -7.23 -9.19
N LEU A 337 1.15 -6.13 -9.42
CA LEU A 337 0.86 -5.17 -10.49
C LEU A 337 0.86 -5.86 -11.86
N LEU A 338 1.85 -6.72 -12.13
CA LEU A 338 1.93 -7.49 -13.37
C LEU A 338 0.79 -8.51 -13.52
N ILE A 339 0.40 -9.19 -12.43
CA ILE A 339 -0.76 -10.09 -12.44
C ILE A 339 -2.04 -9.30 -12.70
N ALA A 340 -2.24 -8.18 -12.01
CA ALA A 340 -3.41 -7.32 -12.21
C ALA A 340 -3.50 -6.82 -13.66
N ALA A 341 -2.36 -6.38 -14.24
CA ALA A 341 -2.30 -5.98 -15.65
C ALA A 341 -2.60 -7.13 -16.63
N LYS A 342 -2.16 -8.35 -16.33
CA LYS A 342 -2.49 -9.54 -17.14
C LYS A 342 -3.98 -9.85 -17.17
N PHE A 343 -4.67 -9.62 -16.07
CA PHE A 343 -6.11 -9.90 -15.90
C PHE A 343 -7.00 -8.66 -16.12
N ASP A 344 -6.40 -7.55 -16.56
CA ASP A 344 -7.09 -6.27 -16.83
C ASP A 344 -7.89 -5.75 -15.62
N LEU A 345 -7.31 -5.89 -14.42
CA LEU A 345 -7.90 -5.38 -13.18
C LEU A 345 -7.25 -4.04 -12.77
N PRO A 346 -8.05 -3.06 -12.35
CA PRO A 346 -7.53 -1.82 -11.80
C PRO A 346 -6.90 -2.03 -10.43
N VAL A 347 -5.82 -1.31 -10.16
CA VAL A 347 -5.17 -1.26 -8.85
C VAL A 347 -5.48 0.07 -8.17
N TRP A 348 -6.05 0.00 -6.97
CA TRP A 348 -6.38 1.13 -6.10
C TRP A 348 -5.67 0.91 -4.76
N PRO A 349 -4.42 1.34 -4.61
CA PRO A 349 -3.63 1.00 -3.44
C PRO A 349 -4.22 1.51 -2.15
N HIS A 350 -4.07 0.72 -1.07
CA HIS A 350 -4.31 1.14 0.30
C HIS A 350 -3.16 2.01 0.80
N ALA A 351 -3.49 3.10 1.54
CA ALA A 351 -2.51 3.98 2.16
C ALA A 351 -2.95 4.55 3.52
N GLY A 352 -3.88 3.92 4.19
CA GLY A 352 -4.42 4.36 5.47
C GLY A 352 -3.47 4.14 6.66
N GLY A 353 -2.25 4.69 6.62
CA GLY A 353 -1.27 4.50 7.70
C GLY A 353 -0.05 5.40 7.59
N VAL A 354 0.76 5.48 8.66
CA VAL A 354 1.99 6.28 8.65
C VAL A 354 2.97 5.79 7.59
N GLY A 355 3.41 6.68 6.71
CA GLY A 355 4.37 6.40 5.63
C GLY A 355 3.79 5.63 4.44
N LEU A 356 2.53 5.20 4.48
CA LEU A 356 1.93 4.44 3.38
C LEU A 356 1.66 5.32 2.16
N CYS A 357 1.22 6.56 2.35
CA CYS A 357 1.05 7.53 1.27
C CYS A 357 2.38 7.83 0.58
N GLU A 358 3.44 7.98 1.35
CA GLU A 358 4.80 8.23 0.87
C GLU A 358 5.30 7.07 -0.01
N TYR A 359 5.05 5.83 0.38
CA TYR A 359 5.44 4.66 -0.41
C TYR A 359 4.57 4.45 -1.66
N VAL A 360 3.24 4.44 -1.46
CA VAL A 360 2.31 3.95 -2.47
C VAL A 360 2.25 4.84 -3.70
N GLN A 361 2.53 6.14 -3.57
CA GLN A 361 2.66 7.04 -4.71
C GLN A 361 3.70 6.54 -5.72
N HIS A 362 4.89 6.09 -5.26
CA HIS A 362 5.91 5.54 -6.15
C HIS A 362 5.43 4.27 -6.86
N LEU A 363 4.77 3.37 -6.13
CA LEU A 363 4.29 2.10 -6.68
C LEU A 363 3.21 2.32 -7.76
N SER A 364 2.30 3.26 -7.53
CA SER A 364 1.27 3.62 -8.50
C SER A 364 1.84 4.30 -9.74
N MET A 365 2.86 5.13 -9.58
CA MET A 365 3.56 5.77 -10.69
C MET A 365 4.32 4.74 -11.53
N ILE A 366 4.96 3.73 -10.90
CA ILE A 366 5.58 2.60 -11.60
C ILE A 366 4.51 1.82 -12.39
N ASP A 367 3.36 1.52 -11.76
CA ASP A 367 2.25 0.84 -12.45
C ASP A 367 1.82 1.61 -13.71
N TYR A 368 1.53 2.90 -13.55
CA TYR A 368 1.09 3.75 -14.65
C TYR A 368 2.12 3.84 -15.79
N ILE A 369 3.38 4.05 -15.45
CA ILE A 369 4.41 4.35 -16.46
C ILE A 369 4.90 3.08 -17.14
N ALA A 370 5.14 1.99 -16.37
CA ALA A 370 5.87 0.84 -16.84
C ALA A 370 5.06 -0.47 -16.91
N VAL A 371 3.90 -0.57 -16.27
CA VAL A 371 3.14 -1.83 -16.19
C VAL A 371 1.80 -1.72 -16.90
N SER A 372 0.83 -0.97 -16.33
CA SER A 372 -0.53 -0.86 -16.88
C SER A 372 -0.63 0.08 -18.08
N GLY A 373 0.20 1.12 -18.11
CA GLY A 373 0.17 2.15 -19.14
C GLY A 373 -1.04 3.09 -19.09
N THR A 374 -1.88 3.03 -18.05
CA THR A 374 -3.11 3.82 -17.92
C THR A 374 -3.37 4.28 -16.49
N LYS A 375 -3.97 5.48 -16.35
CA LYS A 375 -4.59 5.99 -15.11
C LYS A 375 -6.12 5.82 -15.11
N GLU A 376 -6.71 5.34 -16.20
CA GLU A 376 -8.16 5.23 -16.31
C GLU A 376 -8.73 4.24 -15.30
N GLY A 377 -9.73 4.69 -14.53
CA GLY A 377 -10.35 3.88 -13.47
C GLY A 377 -9.43 3.51 -12.33
N ARG A 378 -8.35 4.24 -12.09
CA ARG A 378 -7.34 4.01 -11.05
C ARG A 378 -7.14 5.26 -10.21
N VAL A 379 -7.16 5.12 -8.90
CA VAL A 379 -6.89 6.19 -7.94
C VAL A 379 -6.15 5.64 -6.73
N ILE A 380 -5.38 6.49 -6.05
CA ILE A 380 -4.57 6.13 -4.88
C ILE A 380 -5.30 6.58 -3.61
N GLU A 381 -5.28 5.80 -2.54
CA GLU A 381 -5.75 6.27 -1.23
C GLU A 381 -4.88 7.41 -0.69
N TYR A 382 -5.53 8.35 -0.02
CA TYR A 382 -4.89 9.42 0.72
C TYR A 382 -5.56 9.61 2.08
N VAL A 383 -4.75 9.75 3.12
CA VAL A 383 -5.12 10.20 4.45
C VAL A 383 -4.29 11.44 4.80
N ASP A 384 -4.86 12.38 5.54
CA ASP A 384 -4.34 13.74 5.70
C ASP A 384 -3.49 13.97 6.97
N HIS A 385 -2.90 12.92 7.52
CA HIS A 385 -2.16 13.00 8.79
C HIS A 385 -0.83 12.24 8.78
N LEU A 386 0.10 12.63 9.67
CA LEU A 386 1.42 12.06 9.91
C LEU A 386 2.48 12.32 8.82
N HIS A 387 2.17 13.08 7.79
CA HIS A 387 3.12 13.48 6.74
C HIS A 387 4.23 14.39 7.26
N GLU A 388 3.94 15.17 8.31
CA GLU A 388 4.87 16.10 8.96
C GLU A 388 6.11 15.41 9.55
N HIS A 389 6.10 14.09 9.67
CA HIS A 389 7.21 13.30 10.21
C HIS A 389 8.28 12.97 9.18
N PHE A 390 7.99 13.10 7.89
CA PHE A 390 8.90 12.76 6.79
C PHE A 390 9.68 13.98 6.28
N LEU A 391 10.89 13.75 5.74
CA LEU A 391 11.69 14.80 5.10
C LEU A 391 11.14 15.16 3.71
N ASP A 392 10.59 14.19 3.01
CA ASP A 392 9.99 14.30 1.69
C ASP A 392 8.53 13.79 1.72
N PRO A 393 7.61 14.52 2.36
CA PRO A 393 6.22 14.09 2.48
C PRO A 393 5.52 14.11 1.12
N CYS A 394 4.50 13.27 0.94
CA CYS A 394 3.70 13.31 -0.26
C CYS A 394 3.01 14.67 -0.43
N LEU A 395 2.98 15.17 -1.67
CA LEU A 395 2.35 16.44 -2.03
C LEU A 395 1.05 16.17 -2.78
N ILE A 396 -0.05 16.71 -2.25
CA ILE A 396 -1.37 16.63 -2.89
C ILE A 396 -1.78 17.98 -3.45
N GLU A 397 -2.06 18.04 -4.75
CA GLU A 397 -2.62 19.20 -5.42
C GLU A 397 -3.88 18.81 -6.20
N ASN A 398 -5.01 19.48 -5.94
CA ASN A 398 -6.28 19.21 -6.60
C ASN A 398 -6.68 17.72 -6.57
N ALA A 399 -6.58 17.08 -5.41
CA ALA A 399 -6.81 15.65 -5.21
C ALA A 399 -5.97 14.74 -6.11
N ALA A 400 -4.72 15.11 -6.36
CA ALA A 400 -3.74 14.31 -7.08
C ALA A 400 -2.39 14.32 -6.35
N TYR A 401 -1.75 13.15 -6.25
CA TYR A 401 -0.36 13.02 -5.82
C TYR A 401 0.57 13.61 -6.88
N MET A 402 1.31 14.63 -6.52
CA MET A 402 2.38 15.13 -7.37
C MET A 402 3.62 14.24 -7.23
N PRO A 403 4.33 13.91 -8.33
CA PRO A 403 5.41 12.94 -8.27
C PRO A 403 6.59 13.48 -7.44
N PRO A 404 7.12 12.66 -6.49
CA PRO A 404 8.32 13.02 -5.76
C PRO A 404 9.51 13.23 -6.69
N THR A 405 10.32 14.22 -6.35
CA THR A 405 11.50 14.61 -7.14
C THR A 405 12.82 14.32 -6.42
N LEU A 406 12.80 14.19 -5.09
CA LEU A 406 13.99 13.89 -4.32
C LEU A 406 14.40 12.41 -4.46
N PRO A 407 15.70 12.09 -4.39
CA PRO A 407 16.17 10.72 -4.42
C PRO A 407 15.69 9.91 -3.22
N GLY A 408 15.29 8.66 -3.44
CA GLY A 408 14.83 7.76 -2.39
C GLY A 408 13.39 7.32 -2.56
N PHE A 409 12.82 6.77 -1.47
CA PHE A 409 11.44 6.25 -1.43
C PHE A 409 10.48 7.16 -0.62
N SER A 410 10.87 8.43 -0.40
CA SER A 410 10.13 9.45 0.36
C SER A 410 9.83 9.06 1.82
N ILE A 411 10.56 8.10 2.39
CA ILE A 411 10.25 7.45 3.67
C ILE A 411 11.20 7.84 4.80
N GLU A 412 12.17 8.69 4.53
CA GLU A 412 13.11 9.15 5.55
C GLU A 412 12.42 10.05 6.56
N MET A 413 12.37 9.58 7.83
CA MET A 413 11.77 10.36 8.91
C MET A 413 12.74 11.40 9.48
N LYS A 414 12.18 12.53 9.90
CA LYS A 414 12.92 13.58 10.62
C LYS A 414 13.53 13.02 11.91
N PRO A 415 14.81 13.32 12.23
CA PRO A 415 15.44 12.82 13.44
C PRO A 415 14.68 13.15 14.73
N ALA A 416 14.05 14.32 14.79
CA ALA A 416 13.20 14.71 15.91
C ALA A 416 11.97 13.79 16.06
N SER A 417 11.35 13.38 14.96
CA SER A 417 10.21 12.44 14.99
C SER A 417 10.64 11.07 15.49
N ILE A 418 11.77 10.54 15.01
CA ILE A 418 12.33 9.28 15.52
C ILE A 418 12.57 9.39 17.02
N SER A 419 13.22 10.45 17.50
CA SER A 419 13.53 10.63 18.92
C SER A 419 12.28 10.74 19.81
N ASN A 420 11.27 11.49 19.34
CA ASN A 420 10.07 11.80 20.14
C ASN A 420 9.06 10.65 20.21
N TYR A 421 8.98 9.85 19.15
CA TYR A 421 7.97 8.78 19.03
C TYR A 421 8.53 7.36 19.22
N THR A 422 9.84 7.24 19.51
CA THR A 422 10.42 5.93 19.91
C THR A 422 9.77 5.46 21.21
N PHE A 423 9.09 4.32 21.12
CA PHE A 423 8.49 3.66 22.28
C PHE A 423 9.58 3.11 23.20
N ARG A 424 9.47 3.39 24.49
CA ARG A 424 10.49 3.03 25.49
C ARG A 424 10.03 2.01 26.52
N GLY A 425 8.86 1.36 26.28
CA GLY A 425 8.29 0.37 27.18
C GLY A 425 7.52 0.96 28.35
#